data_890463329b14b55bc5466c6f992206cc
#
_entry.id   890463329b14b55bc5466c6f992206cc
#
_cell.length_a   1.000
_cell.length_b   1.000
_cell.length_c   1.000
_cell.angle_alpha   90.00
_cell.angle_beta   90.00
_cell.angle_gamma   90.00
#
_symmetry.space_group_name_H-M   'P 1'
#
loop_
_entity.id
_entity.type
_entity.pdbx_description
1 polymer ?
#
loop_
_entity_poly.entity_id
_entity_poly.type
_entity_poly.pdbx_seq_one_letter_code
_entity_poly.pdbx_strand_id
1 'polypeptide(L)' 'MLKQTIQQKVGKRIQEIRIEKNISQQELASKCNFEKSNMSRLEKGNANATLSTLEKVCDALQIDYIELFKF' A
#
# COMPACT_ATOMS: atom_id res chain seq x y z
N MET A 1 -0.90 -3.66 -25.80
CA MET A 1 -1.61 -3.62 -24.49
C MET A 1 -0.64 -3.32 -23.37
N LEU A 2 -0.98 -2.35 -22.53
CA LEU A 2 -0.13 -1.98 -21.42
C LEU A 2 -0.39 -2.88 -20.23
N LYS A 3 0.67 -3.42 -19.68
CA LYS A 3 0.60 -4.19 -18.45
C LYS A 3 0.82 -3.27 -17.26
N GLN A 4 0.09 -3.49 -16.20
CA GLN A 4 0.40 -2.83 -14.94
C GLN A 4 1.69 -3.41 -14.37
N THR A 5 2.49 -2.55 -13.77
CA THR A 5 3.70 -2.99 -13.07
C THR A 5 3.31 -3.64 -11.75
N ILE A 6 4.25 -4.36 -11.15
CA ILE A 6 4.02 -4.94 -9.82
C ILE A 6 3.77 -3.82 -8.80
N GLN A 7 4.44 -2.67 -8.95
CA GLN A 7 4.25 -1.53 -8.08
C GLN A 7 2.81 -1.01 -8.17
N GLN A 8 2.27 -0.94 -9.38
CA GLN A 8 0.89 -0.48 -9.58
C GLN A 8 -0.11 -1.46 -9.00
N LYS A 9 0.11 -2.76 -9.19
CA LYS A 9 -0.79 -3.79 -8.65
C LYS A 9 -0.78 -3.80 -7.13
N VAL A 10 0.38 -3.77 -6.53
CA VAL A 10 0.52 -3.78 -5.07
C VAL A 10 -0.05 -2.49 -4.49
N GLY A 11 0.26 -1.35 -5.09
CA GLY A 11 -0.26 -0.06 -4.63
C GLY A 11 -1.78 -0.02 -4.65
N LYS A 12 -2.38 -0.51 -5.73
CA LYS A 12 -3.84 -0.56 -5.84
C LYS A 12 -4.43 -1.50 -4.78
N ARG A 13 -3.78 -2.62 -4.54
CA ARG A 13 -4.23 -3.58 -3.53
C ARG A 13 -4.20 -2.96 -2.13
N ILE A 14 -3.13 -2.23 -1.81
CA ILE A 14 -3.04 -1.50 -0.54
C ILE A 14 -4.22 -0.55 -0.39
N GLN A 15 -4.52 0.22 -1.44
CA GLN A 15 -5.64 1.15 -1.43
C GLN A 15 -6.97 0.44 -1.20
N GLU A 16 -7.21 -0.67 -1.89
CA GLU A 16 -8.44 -1.45 -1.77
C GLU A 16 -8.64 -1.92 -0.33
N ILE A 17 -7.61 -2.50 0.26
CA ILE A 17 -7.69 -3.01 1.63
C ILE A 17 -7.91 -1.87 2.61
N ARG A 18 -7.20 -0.76 2.41
CA ARG A 18 -7.33 0.43 3.25
C ARG A 18 -8.77 0.93 3.27
N ILE A 19 -9.36 1.06 2.08
CA ILE A 19 -10.73 1.54 1.92
C ILE A 19 -11.72 0.58 2.56
N GLU A 20 -11.52 -0.73 2.38
CA GLU A 20 -12.37 -1.75 3.01
C GLU A 20 -12.36 -1.62 4.53
N LYS A 21 -11.22 -1.23 5.10
CA LYS A 21 -11.08 -1.09 6.55
C LYS A 21 -11.47 0.31 7.05
N ASN A 22 -11.98 1.15 6.18
CA ASN A 22 -12.39 2.53 6.50
C ASN A 22 -11.24 3.36 7.09
N ILE A 23 -10.04 3.16 6.55
CA ILE A 23 -8.85 3.88 6.98
C ILE A 23 -8.50 4.92 5.91
N SER A 24 -8.33 6.18 6.31
CA SER A 24 -7.92 7.22 5.37
C SER A 24 -6.46 7.04 4.98
N GLN A 25 -6.07 7.63 3.85
CA GLN A 25 -4.69 7.58 3.40
C GLN A 25 -3.75 8.22 4.42
N GLN A 26 -4.17 9.34 4.99
CA GLN A 26 -3.37 10.01 6.01
C GLN A 26 -3.22 9.17 7.27
N GLU A 27 -4.29 8.49 7.65
CA GLU A 27 -4.30 7.60 8.80
C GLU A 27 -3.32 6.44 8.60
N LEU A 28 -3.35 5.81 7.43
CA LEU A 28 -2.43 4.72 7.13
C LEU A 28 -0.99 5.23 7.10
N ALA A 29 -0.75 6.38 6.47
CA ALA A 29 0.57 6.98 6.44
C ALA A 29 1.10 7.22 7.84
N SER A 30 0.25 7.74 8.73
CA SER A 30 0.62 7.99 10.11
C SER A 30 0.99 6.69 10.84
N LYS A 31 0.21 5.63 10.65
CA LYS A 31 0.48 4.33 11.25
C LYS A 31 1.81 3.74 10.78
N CYS A 32 2.19 4.02 9.55
CA CYS A 32 3.44 3.55 8.96
C CYS A 32 4.61 4.48 9.24
N ASN A 33 4.35 5.62 9.84
CA ASN A 33 5.34 6.68 10.03
C ASN A 33 5.88 7.18 8.68
N PHE A 34 4.99 7.29 7.70
CA PHE A 34 5.30 7.82 6.37
C PHE A 34 4.63 9.17 6.21
N GLU A 35 5.18 10.01 5.34
CA GLU A 35 4.47 11.21 4.92
C GLU A 35 3.30 10.82 4.01
N LYS A 36 2.22 11.60 4.04
CA LYS A 36 1.05 11.32 3.21
C LYS A 36 1.40 11.30 1.72
N SER A 37 2.29 12.19 1.29
CA SER A 37 2.72 12.22 -0.11
C SER A 37 3.41 10.92 -0.52
N ASN A 38 4.20 10.33 0.37
CA ASN A 38 4.85 9.05 0.11
C ASN A 38 3.83 7.91 0.03
N MET A 39 2.84 7.92 0.91
CA MET A 39 1.77 6.92 0.86
C MET A 39 0.96 7.05 -0.43
N SER A 40 0.68 8.28 -0.85
CA SER A 40 -0.04 8.53 -2.10
C SER A 40 0.73 7.97 -3.31
N ARG A 41 2.04 8.18 -3.34
CA ARG A 41 2.88 7.66 -4.42
C ARG A 41 2.93 6.14 -4.40
N LEU A 42 2.99 5.54 -3.22
CA LEU A 42 2.99 4.10 -3.07
C LEU A 42 1.71 3.49 -3.64
N GLU A 43 0.57 4.06 -3.30
CA GLU A 43 -0.73 3.56 -3.75
C GLU A 43 -0.92 3.73 -5.26
N LYS A 44 -0.30 4.74 -5.84
CA LYS A 44 -0.36 4.97 -7.29
C LYS A 44 0.62 4.11 -8.09
N GLY A 45 1.50 3.39 -7.40
CA GLY A 45 2.52 2.58 -8.05
C GLY A 45 3.69 3.39 -8.56
N ASN A 46 3.91 4.58 -8.01
CA ASN A 46 4.99 5.48 -8.41
C ASN A 46 6.17 5.44 -7.46
N ALA A 47 6.29 4.38 -6.68
CA ALA A 47 7.37 4.21 -5.73
C ALA A 47 7.85 2.76 -5.76
N ASN A 48 9.16 2.58 -5.61
CA ASN A 48 9.76 1.25 -5.45
C ASN A 48 9.78 0.94 -3.96
N ALA A 49 8.76 0.22 -3.51
CA ALA A 49 8.65 -0.14 -2.11
C ALA A 49 9.65 -1.26 -1.78
N THR A 50 10.37 -1.09 -0.69
CA THR A 50 11.20 -2.17 -0.17
C THR A 50 10.32 -3.17 0.56
N LEU A 51 10.86 -4.35 0.83
CA LEU A 51 10.14 -5.33 1.65
C LEU A 51 9.83 -4.77 3.03
N SER A 52 10.73 -3.98 3.60
CA SER A 52 10.50 -3.33 4.90
C SER A 52 9.32 -2.37 4.85
N THR A 53 9.18 -1.64 3.75
CA THR A 53 8.04 -0.74 3.56
C THR A 53 6.74 -1.54 3.53
N LEU A 54 6.71 -2.64 2.79
CA LEU A 54 5.53 -3.50 2.70
C LEU A 54 5.20 -4.14 4.05
N GLU A 55 6.21 -4.51 4.81
CA GLU A 55 6.02 -5.03 6.16
C GLU A 55 5.28 -4.03 7.04
N LYS A 56 5.72 -2.77 7.02
CA LYS A 56 5.07 -1.71 7.80
C LYS A 56 3.62 -1.52 7.39
N VAL A 57 3.34 -1.57 6.09
CA VAL A 57 1.98 -1.42 5.59
C VAL A 57 1.11 -2.58 6.06
N CYS A 58 1.60 -3.81 5.97
CA CYS A 58 0.86 -4.98 6.42
C CYS A 58 0.59 -4.94 7.92
N ASP A 59 1.57 -4.53 8.72
CA ASP A 59 1.41 -4.39 10.15
C ASP A 59 0.34 -3.34 10.47
N ALA A 60 0.39 -2.20 9.77
CA ALA A 60 -0.58 -1.13 9.98
C ALA A 60 -2.00 -1.55 9.58
N LEU A 61 -2.13 -2.34 8.53
CA LEU A 61 -3.42 -2.84 8.06
C LEU A 61 -3.85 -4.11 8.77
N GLN A 62 -2.96 -4.72 9.55
CA GLN A 62 -3.20 -5.98 10.27
C GLN A 62 -3.61 -7.10 9.32
N ILE A 63 -2.83 -7.28 8.26
CA ILE A 63 -3.05 -8.30 7.25
C ILE A 63 -1.81 -9.15 7.07
N ASP A 64 -1.99 -10.36 6.56
CA ASP A 64 -0.87 -11.20 6.13
C ASP A 64 -0.28 -10.64 4.84
N TYR A 65 1.00 -10.87 4.62
CA TYR A 65 1.71 -10.36 3.44
C TYR A 65 1.07 -10.80 2.13
N ILE A 66 0.53 -12.02 2.10
CA ILE A 66 -0.07 -12.57 0.89
C ILE A 66 -1.27 -11.74 0.43
N GLU A 67 -1.93 -11.04 1.35
CA GLU A 67 -3.09 -10.21 0.98
C GLU A 67 -2.72 -9.10 0.01
N LEU A 68 -1.48 -8.63 0.05
CA LEU A 68 -1.02 -7.60 -0.87
C LEU A 68 -0.84 -8.11 -2.30
N PHE A 69 -0.75 -9.40 -2.48
CA PHE A 69 -0.44 -10.01 -3.77
C PHE A 69 -1.62 -10.80 -4.35
N LYS A 70 -2.80 -10.59 -3.81
CA LYS A 70 -4.03 -11.22 -4.35
C LYS A 70 -4.60 -10.32 -5.45
N PHE A 71 -4.07 -10.51 -6.64
CA PHE A 71 -4.57 -9.78 -7.79
C PHE A 71 -4.48 -10.58 -9.08
#